data_85034dc824d3a8ab52ca3613ddc7f7ec
#
_entry.id   85034dc824d3a8ab52ca3613ddc7f7ec
#
_cell.length_a   1.000
_cell.length_b   1.000
_cell.length_c   1.000
_cell.angle_alpha   90.00
_cell.angle_beta   90.00
_cell.angle_gamma   90.00
#
_symmetry.space_group_name_H-M   'P 1'
#
loop_
_entity.id
_entity.type
_entity.pdbx_description
1 polymer ?
#
loop_
_entity_poly.entity_id
_entity_poly.type
_entity_poly.pdbx_seq_one_letter_code
_entity_poly.pdbx_strand_id
1 'polypeptide(L)'
;EEILEKTDIVNYNLDRLNSSLAELQDASEQMDAASESQDAKTTSRLVEEYGSQEDIHSRYKKVEKERNEWGYLLRKLEELLTNCKNFNKSVCFSNIRELLRQNPDVKIGQIEKEAGIRLGYMSRLEKEGNTSEPSVEFIVTAAKLLNVSIDTLVSVNLTGLTPTEQYIVNFFDKLKTDTLADKLDWNRETAFNLNKIEPDYNNCIWHPLFSEETFYEETECEYPEQVTRIVFSSKTFGPHTFISGDCFNLRLKNGTTLYLMDIEKSVHRTNDPNSSAIEAWVYVPYKGSQLLVASQDNTPVAPLVVKLYDTVKDRMEHPKINNDVMYAIDSFMKDDLADDDNTDDDLPF
;
A
#
# COMPACT_ATOMS: atom_id res chain seq x y z
N GLU A 1 -24.06 3.44 -5.83
CA GLU A 1 -24.25 4.79 -6.38
C GLU A 1 -23.21 5.79 -5.84
N GLU A 2 -23.09 5.97 -4.52
CA GLU A 2 -22.13 6.91 -3.90
C GLU A 2 -20.66 6.67 -4.32
N ILE A 3 -20.22 5.41 -4.42
CA ILE A 3 -18.86 5.09 -4.85
C ILE A 3 -18.65 5.44 -6.32
N LEU A 4 -19.65 5.20 -7.18
CA LEU A 4 -19.58 5.55 -8.61
C LEU A 4 -19.48 7.07 -8.79
N GLU A 5 -20.29 7.84 -8.06
CA GLU A 5 -20.23 9.30 -8.09
C GLU A 5 -18.85 9.83 -7.65
N LYS A 6 -18.28 9.25 -6.60
CA LYS A 6 -16.91 9.60 -6.16
C LYS A 6 -15.86 9.22 -7.21
N THR A 7 -16.03 8.09 -7.88
CA THR A 7 -15.13 7.65 -8.96
C THR A 7 -15.15 8.64 -10.12
N ASP A 8 -16.33 9.14 -10.52
CA ASP A 8 -16.46 10.14 -11.58
C ASP A 8 -15.78 11.46 -11.21
N ILE A 9 -15.89 11.91 -9.95
CA ILE A 9 -15.19 13.11 -9.44
C ILE A 9 -13.66 12.92 -9.49
N VAL A 10 -13.17 11.74 -9.10
CA VAL A 10 -11.74 11.44 -9.12
C VAL A 10 -11.22 11.42 -10.56
N ASN A 11 -11.94 10.78 -11.49
CA ASN A 11 -11.56 10.76 -12.91
C ASN A 11 -11.51 12.16 -13.51
N TYR A 12 -12.51 13.00 -13.25
CA TYR A 12 -12.50 14.39 -13.69
C TYR A 12 -11.27 15.17 -13.20
N ASN A 13 -10.90 15.00 -11.93
CA ASN A 13 -9.70 15.68 -11.38
C ASN A 13 -8.40 15.14 -12.00
N LEU A 14 -8.30 13.83 -12.24
CA LEU A 14 -7.16 13.22 -12.91
C LEU A 14 -7.00 13.75 -14.34
N ASP A 15 -8.07 13.86 -15.11
CA ASP A 15 -8.03 14.38 -16.48
C ASP A 15 -7.57 15.85 -16.50
N ARG A 16 -8.06 16.67 -15.56
CA ARG A 16 -7.62 18.05 -15.40
C ARG A 16 -6.14 18.15 -15.07
N LEU A 17 -5.65 17.33 -14.15
CA LEU A 17 -4.24 17.33 -13.73
C LEU A 17 -3.32 16.81 -14.86
N ASN A 18 -3.74 15.80 -15.61
CA ASN A 18 -2.99 15.30 -16.76
C ASN A 18 -2.88 16.39 -17.86
N SER A 19 -3.95 17.14 -18.10
CA SER A 19 -3.91 18.29 -19.03
C SER A 19 -2.93 19.36 -18.55
N SER A 20 -2.95 19.70 -17.26
CA SER A 20 -2.02 20.68 -16.69
C SER A 20 -0.56 20.22 -16.75
N LEU A 21 -0.29 18.91 -16.56
CA LEU A 21 1.06 18.35 -16.72
C LEU A 21 1.57 18.45 -18.14
N ALA A 22 0.70 18.14 -19.12
CA ALA A 22 1.05 18.25 -20.55
C ALA A 22 1.36 19.70 -20.96
N GLU A 23 0.57 20.67 -20.46
CA GLU A 23 0.82 22.09 -20.70
C GLU A 23 2.16 22.57 -20.10
N LEU A 24 2.47 22.15 -18.87
CA LEU A 24 3.74 22.52 -18.21
C LEU A 24 4.95 21.85 -18.88
N GLN A 25 4.79 20.63 -19.35
CA GLN A 25 5.84 19.95 -20.11
C GLN A 25 6.10 20.63 -21.44
N ASP A 26 5.08 20.95 -22.21
CA ASP A 26 5.18 21.66 -23.47
C ASP A 26 5.82 23.06 -23.29
N ALA A 27 5.42 23.78 -22.23
CA ALA A 27 6.03 25.06 -21.88
C ALA A 27 7.52 24.93 -21.53
N SER A 28 7.92 23.87 -20.82
CA SER A 28 9.31 23.59 -20.50
C SER A 28 10.12 23.30 -21.77
N GLU A 29 9.63 22.45 -22.66
CA GLU A 29 10.29 22.09 -23.92
C GLU A 29 10.44 23.31 -24.85
N GLN A 30 9.38 24.15 -24.93
CA GLN A 30 9.44 25.40 -25.71
C GLN A 30 10.44 26.41 -25.14
N MET A 31 10.58 26.49 -23.82
CA MET A 31 11.54 27.38 -23.17
C MET A 31 12.98 26.94 -23.41
N ASP A 32 13.24 25.65 -23.36
CA ASP A 32 14.56 25.08 -23.66
C ASP A 32 14.93 25.36 -25.12
N ALA A 33 14.04 25.08 -26.07
CA ALA A 33 14.23 25.33 -27.49
C ALA A 33 14.45 26.84 -27.81
N ALA A 34 13.69 27.73 -27.13
CA ALA A 34 13.85 29.16 -27.28
C ALA A 34 15.19 29.66 -26.71
N SER A 35 15.66 29.09 -25.61
CA SER A 35 16.95 29.37 -25.00
C SER A 35 18.10 28.91 -25.92
N GLU A 36 18.02 27.72 -26.49
CA GLU A 36 19.03 27.19 -27.42
C GLU A 36 19.11 28.01 -28.71
N SER A 37 17.96 28.44 -29.25
CA SER A 37 17.90 29.26 -30.48
C SER A 37 18.16 30.74 -30.25
N GLN A 38 18.37 31.18 -29.01
CA GLN A 38 18.55 32.59 -28.58
C GLN A 38 17.34 33.47 -28.97
N ASP A 39 16.15 32.92 -29.04
CA ASP A 39 14.91 33.66 -29.34
C ASP A 39 14.37 34.38 -28.09
N ALA A 40 14.94 35.56 -27.81
CA ALA A 40 14.60 36.39 -26.66
C ALA A 40 13.11 36.77 -26.60
N LYS A 41 12.43 36.86 -27.74
CA LYS A 41 11.00 37.22 -27.78
C LYS A 41 10.13 36.08 -27.28
N THR A 42 10.38 34.88 -27.76
CA THR A 42 9.66 33.68 -27.30
C THR A 42 9.95 33.39 -25.84
N THR A 43 11.22 33.48 -25.43
CA THR A 43 11.61 33.31 -24.03
C THR A 43 10.89 34.30 -23.09
N SER A 44 10.87 35.60 -23.46
CA SER A 44 10.17 36.61 -22.62
C SER A 44 8.70 36.36 -22.50
N ARG A 45 8.02 35.90 -23.58
CA ARG A 45 6.59 35.53 -23.52
C ARG A 45 6.35 34.35 -22.61
N LEU A 46 7.16 33.31 -22.70
CA LEU A 46 7.00 32.12 -21.86
C LEU A 46 7.28 32.41 -20.39
N VAL A 47 8.27 33.26 -20.10
CA VAL A 47 8.56 33.70 -18.72
C VAL A 47 7.40 34.54 -18.16
N GLU A 48 6.75 35.38 -18.95
CA GLU A 48 5.59 36.16 -18.53
C GLU A 48 4.38 35.26 -18.22
N GLU A 49 4.18 34.19 -19.01
CA GLU A 49 3.03 33.29 -18.89
C GLU A 49 3.21 32.21 -17.81
N TYR A 50 4.38 31.59 -17.75
CA TYR A 50 4.64 30.41 -16.90
C TYR A 50 5.64 30.65 -15.76
N GLY A 51 6.43 31.73 -15.79
CA GLY A 51 7.53 31.99 -14.90
C GLY A 51 8.88 31.48 -15.41
N SER A 52 9.86 31.39 -14.55
CA SER A 52 11.18 30.84 -14.89
C SER A 52 11.11 29.31 -15.09
N GLN A 53 12.15 28.73 -15.68
CA GLN A 53 12.27 27.27 -15.81
C GLN A 53 12.17 26.56 -14.45
N GLU A 54 12.70 27.17 -13.38
CA GLU A 54 12.57 26.64 -12.02
C GLU A 54 11.12 26.70 -11.51
N ASP A 55 10.37 27.76 -11.87
CA ASP A 55 8.96 27.90 -11.52
C ASP A 55 8.11 26.83 -12.22
N ILE A 56 8.35 26.59 -13.52
CA ILE A 56 7.70 25.53 -14.29
C ILE A 56 7.96 24.18 -13.65
N HIS A 57 9.23 23.87 -13.35
CA HIS A 57 9.61 22.61 -12.73
C HIS A 57 8.99 22.42 -11.33
N SER A 58 8.94 23.49 -10.53
CA SER A 58 8.28 23.46 -9.22
C SER A 58 6.78 23.19 -9.32
N ARG A 59 6.10 23.86 -10.27
CA ARG A 59 4.68 23.63 -10.55
C ARG A 59 4.42 22.22 -11.06
N TYR A 60 5.26 21.73 -11.98
CA TYR A 60 5.17 20.36 -12.50
C TYR A 60 5.21 19.33 -11.36
N LYS A 61 6.21 19.42 -10.47
CA LYS A 61 6.32 18.51 -9.31
C LYS A 61 5.10 18.56 -8.39
N LYS A 62 4.53 19.76 -8.19
CA LYS A 62 3.34 19.91 -7.35
C LYS A 62 2.13 19.25 -7.99
N VAL A 63 1.90 19.47 -9.28
CA VAL A 63 0.78 18.88 -10.02
C VAL A 63 0.94 17.36 -10.13
N GLU A 64 2.17 16.89 -10.37
CA GLU A 64 2.49 15.46 -10.41
C GLU A 64 2.19 14.76 -9.06
N LYS A 65 2.56 15.39 -7.95
CA LYS A 65 2.23 14.89 -6.61
C LYS A 65 0.72 14.79 -6.42
N GLU A 66 -0.02 15.86 -6.73
CA GLU A 66 -1.49 15.87 -6.63
C GLU A 66 -2.13 14.81 -7.53
N ARG A 67 -1.65 14.64 -8.76
CA ARG A 67 -2.11 13.56 -9.67
C ARG A 67 -1.89 12.19 -9.05
N ASN A 68 -0.75 11.95 -8.42
CA ASN A 68 -0.44 10.66 -7.80
C ASN A 68 -1.37 10.37 -6.61
N GLU A 69 -1.71 11.38 -5.83
CA GLU A 69 -2.70 11.28 -4.73
C GLU A 69 -4.10 10.91 -5.27
N TRP A 70 -4.56 11.56 -6.32
CA TRP A 70 -5.83 11.22 -6.96
C TRP A 70 -5.83 9.85 -7.62
N GLY A 71 -4.72 9.44 -8.26
CA GLY A 71 -4.53 8.11 -8.81
C GLY A 71 -4.58 7.01 -7.75
N TYR A 72 -4.05 7.29 -6.55
CA TYR A 72 -4.20 6.40 -5.41
C TYR A 72 -5.66 6.25 -4.97
N LEU A 73 -6.39 7.37 -4.85
CA LEU A 73 -7.81 7.35 -4.51
C LEU A 73 -8.65 6.59 -5.53
N LEU A 74 -8.37 6.75 -6.83
CA LEU A 74 -9.06 6.01 -7.88
C LEU A 74 -8.90 4.51 -7.70
N ARG A 75 -7.66 4.03 -7.51
CA ARG A 75 -7.39 2.61 -7.27
C ARG A 75 -8.15 2.07 -6.06
N LYS A 76 -8.21 2.85 -4.97
CA LYS A 76 -8.97 2.47 -3.77
C LYS A 76 -10.47 2.39 -4.02
N LEU A 77 -11.03 3.31 -4.80
CA LEU A 77 -12.45 3.27 -5.18
C LEU A 77 -12.76 2.10 -6.11
N GLU A 78 -11.89 1.81 -7.07
CA GLU A 78 -12.02 0.64 -7.96
C GLU A 78 -11.91 -0.68 -7.20
N GLU A 79 -11.01 -0.77 -6.23
CA GLU A 79 -10.90 -1.92 -5.32
C GLU A 79 -12.19 -2.11 -4.51
N LEU A 80 -12.75 -1.03 -3.95
CA LEU A 80 -14.02 -1.06 -3.25
C LEU A 80 -15.17 -1.48 -4.17
N LEU A 81 -15.24 -0.95 -5.39
CA LEU A 81 -16.23 -1.33 -6.39
C LEU A 81 -16.11 -2.81 -6.78
N THR A 82 -14.88 -3.29 -6.96
CA THR A 82 -14.60 -4.69 -7.28
C THR A 82 -15.01 -5.59 -6.14
N ASN A 83 -14.67 -5.24 -4.90
CA ASN A 83 -15.06 -5.98 -3.71
C ASN A 83 -16.59 -5.98 -3.51
N CYS A 84 -17.26 -4.86 -3.77
CA CYS A 84 -18.72 -4.79 -3.73
C CYS A 84 -19.38 -5.61 -4.83
N LYS A 85 -18.83 -5.65 -6.03
CA LYS A 85 -19.33 -6.47 -7.15
C LYS A 85 -19.04 -7.95 -6.98
N ASN A 86 -17.98 -8.30 -6.27
CA ASN A 86 -17.51 -9.67 -6.09
C ASN A 86 -17.90 -10.28 -4.75
N PHE A 87 -18.76 -9.61 -3.94
CA PHE A 87 -19.28 -10.22 -2.74
C PHE A 87 -20.01 -11.52 -3.11
N ASN A 88 -19.48 -12.62 -2.60
CA ASN A 88 -20.05 -13.93 -2.81
C ASN A 88 -20.61 -14.47 -1.49
N LYS A 89 -21.92 -14.37 -1.35
CA LYS A 89 -22.67 -14.85 -0.17
C LYS A 89 -22.34 -16.31 0.16
N SER A 90 -22.22 -17.16 -0.86
CA SER A 90 -21.89 -18.58 -0.65
C SER A 90 -20.51 -18.76 -0.05
N VAL A 91 -19.51 -18.02 -0.52
CA VAL A 91 -18.15 -18.04 0.03
C VAL A 91 -18.16 -17.57 1.48
N CYS A 92 -18.78 -16.43 1.75
CA CYS A 92 -18.90 -15.89 3.11
C CYS A 92 -19.54 -16.90 4.09
N PHE A 93 -20.63 -17.51 3.70
CA PHE A 93 -21.33 -18.50 4.57
C PHE A 93 -20.56 -19.81 4.72
N SER A 94 -19.90 -20.28 3.65
CA SER A 94 -18.99 -21.43 3.72
C SER A 94 -17.84 -21.17 4.67
N ASN A 95 -17.24 -19.96 4.63
CA ASN A 95 -16.20 -19.55 5.54
C ASN A 95 -16.68 -19.50 7.00
N ILE A 96 -17.86 -18.92 7.26
CA ILE A 96 -18.45 -18.92 8.61
C ILE A 96 -18.60 -20.35 9.11
N ARG A 97 -19.12 -21.27 8.30
CA ARG A 97 -19.28 -22.68 8.69
C ARG A 97 -17.94 -23.36 8.99
N GLU A 98 -16.94 -23.14 8.15
CA GLU A 98 -15.60 -23.70 8.34
C GLU A 98 -14.94 -23.17 9.62
N LEU A 99 -15.03 -21.85 9.87
CA LEU A 99 -14.52 -21.24 11.08
C LEU A 99 -15.26 -21.69 12.34
N LEU A 100 -16.59 -21.88 12.29
CA LEU A 100 -17.35 -22.47 13.39
C LEU A 100 -16.95 -23.92 13.66
N ARG A 101 -16.59 -24.69 12.62
CA ARG A 101 -16.07 -26.05 12.79
C ARG A 101 -14.72 -26.06 13.50
N GLN A 102 -13.87 -25.06 13.22
CA GLN A 102 -12.55 -24.89 13.84
C GLN A 102 -12.63 -24.31 15.26
N ASN A 103 -13.70 -23.55 15.58
CA ASN A 103 -13.93 -22.87 16.86
C ASN A 103 -15.24 -23.39 17.51
N PRO A 104 -15.24 -24.56 18.13
CA PRO A 104 -16.44 -25.18 18.66
C PRO A 104 -17.14 -24.41 19.80
N ASP A 105 -16.39 -23.48 20.43
CA ASP A 105 -16.91 -22.60 21.49
C ASP A 105 -17.84 -21.51 20.96
N VAL A 106 -17.74 -21.15 19.67
CA VAL A 106 -18.60 -20.16 19.01
C VAL A 106 -19.72 -20.87 18.27
N LYS A 107 -20.97 -20.40 18.45
CA LYS A 107 -22.14 -20.95 17.77
C LYS A 107 -22.80 -19.90 16.89
N ILE A 108 -23.38 -20.31 15.76
CA ILE A 108 -24.08 -19.40 14.85
C ILE A 108 -25.17 -18.58 15.56
N GLY A 109 -25.92 -19.18 16.47
CA GLY A 109 -26.94 -18.48 17.24
C GLY A 109 -26.39 -17.40 18.17
N GLN A 110 -25.14 -17.51 18.61
CA GLN A 110 -24.46 -16.47 19.35
C GLN A 110 -24.15 -15.28 18.43
N ILE A 111 -23.63 -15.54 17.21
CA ILE A 111 -23.36 -14.49 16.20
C ILE A 111 -24.65 -13.75 15.87
N GLU A 112 -25.75 -14.48 15.61
CA GLU A 112 -27.05 -13.89 15.29
C GLU A 112 -27.57 -13.02 16.43
N LYS A 113 -27.43 -13.50 17.67
CA LYS A 113 -27.90 -12.80 18.88
C LYS A 113 -27.07 -11.52 19.12
N GLU A 114 -25.74 -11.59 19.04
CA GLU A 114 -24.85 -10.43 19.24
C GLU A 114 -24.98 -9.39 18.12
N ALA A 115 -25.28 -9.82 16.89
CA ALA A 115 -25.64 -8.95 15.80
C ALA A 115 -27.02 -8.30 15.92
N GLY A 116 -27.79 -8.62 16.97
CA GLY A 116 -29.15 -8.10 17.14
C GLY A 116 -30.17 -8.69 16.15
N ILE A 117 -29.87 -9.85 15.58
CA ILE A 117 -30.64 -10.46 14.49
C ILE A 117 -31.40 -11.68 15.01
N ARG A 118 -32.56 -11.94 14.39
CA ARG A 118 -33.39 -13.08 14.75
C ARG A 118 -32.71 -14.41 14.46
N LEU A 119 -32.72 -15.33 15.40
CA LEU A 119 -32.18 -16.69 15.28
C LEU A 119 -32.64 -17.40 13.99
N GLY A 120 -31.75 -18.17 13.39
CA GLY A 120 -31.94 -18.83 12.09
C GLY A 120 -31.84 -17.87 10.89
N TYR A 121 -31.23 -16.70 11.06
CA TYR A 121 -31.05 -15.73 10.00
C TYR A 121 -30.19 -16.28 8.85
N MET A 122 -29.00 -16.82 9.16
CA MET A 122 -28.10 -17.41 8.16
C MET A 122 -28.81 -18.54 7.38
N SER A 123 -29.48 -19.43 8.07
CA SER A 123 -30.22 -20.54 7.44
C SER A 123 -31.37 -20.08 6.54
N ARG A 124 -32.00 -18.94 6.83
CA ARG A 124 -33.01 -18.34 5.94
C ARG A 124 -32.40 -17.76 4.68
N LEU A 125 -31.23 -17.10 4.79
CA LEU A 125 -30.52 -16.53 3.66
C LEU A 125 -29.92 -17.59 2.73
N GLU A 126 -29.60 -18.77 3.25
CA GLU A 126 -29.05 -19.89 2.48
C GLU A 126 -30.11 -20.70 1.74
N LYS A 127 -31.41 -20.45 1.98
CA LYS A 127 -32.46 -21.16 1.26
C LYS A 127 -32.35 -20.90 -0.24
N GLU A 128 -32.55 -21.94 -1.01
CA GLU A 128 -32.57 -21.88 -2.47
C GLU A 128 -33.56 -20.81 -2.96
N GLY A 129 -33.11 -19.98 -3.90
CA GLY A 129 -33.88 -18.86 -4.44
C GLY A 129 -33.87 -17.59 -3.59
N ASN A 130 -33.23 -17.55 -2.42
CA ASN A 130 -33.10 -16.33 -1.63
C ASN A 130 -31.93 -15.48 -2.14
N THR A 131 -32.25 -14.35 -2.75
CA THR A 131 -31.28 -13.37 -3.30
C THR A 131 -30.85 -12.29 -2.30
N SER A 132 -31.42 -12.28 -1.08
CA SER A 132 -31.08 -11.28 -0.08
C SER A 132 -29.63 -11.44 0.40
N GLU A 133 -28.94 -10.32 0.54
CA GLU A 133 -27.59 -10.26 1.07
C GLU A 133 -27.60 -10.25 2.62
N PRO A 134 -26.53 -10.75 3.28
CA PRO A 134 -26.40 -10.63 4.72
C PRO A 134 -26.19 -9.17 5.14
N SER A 135 -26.72 -8.80 6.30
CA SER A 135 -26.53 -7.47 6.84
C SER A 135 -25.06 -7.24 7.27
N VAL A 136 -24.62 -5.99 7.24
CA VAL A 136 -23.27 -5.61 7.65
C VAL A 136 -23.01 -5.98 9.11
N GLU A 137 -24.01 -5.79 9.99
CA GLU A 137 -23.93 -6.14 11.40
C GLU A 137 -23.65 -7.63 11.61
N PHE A 138 -24.28 -8.49 10.78
CA PHE A 138 -24.04 -9.94 10.85
C PHE A 138 -22.59 -10.27 10.45
N ILE A 139 -22.10 -9.70 9.35
CA ILE A 139 -20.74 -9.95 8.83
C ILE A 139 -19.70 -9.46 9.84
N VAL A 140 -19.85 -8.22 10.36
CA VAL A 140 -18.94 -7.63 11.34
C VAL A 140 -18.90 -8.45 12.63
N THR A 141 -20.05 -8.86 13.13
CA THR A 141 -20.16 -9.67 14.36
C THR A 141 -19.56 -11.06 14.15
N ALA A 142 -19.81 -11.69 12.99
CA ALA A 142 -19.21 -12.97 12.64
C ALA A 142 -17.68 -12.88 12.59
N ALA A 143 -17.13 -11.88 11.90
CA ALA A 143 -15.69 -11.65 11.81
C ALA A 143 -15.06 -11.46 13.20
N LYS A 144 -15.68 -10.65 14.06
CA LYS A 144 -15.22 -10.39 15.43
C LYS A 144 -15.20 -11.66 16.30
N LEU A 145 -16.29 -12.41 16.33
CA LEU A 145 -16.40 -13.61 17.17
C LEU A 145 -15.54 -14.78 16.67
N LEU A 146 -15.36 -14.87 15.37
CA LEU A 146 -14.50 -15.87 14.73
C LEU A 146 -13.03 -15.44 14.65
N ASN A 147 -12.71 -14.22 15.12
CA ASN A 147 -11.36 -13.66 15.18
C ASN A 147 -10.65 -13.66 13.82
N VAL A 148 -11.35 -13.23 12.79
CA VAL A 148 -10.81 -13.02 11.44
C VAL A 148 -11.19 -11.62 10.94
N SER A 149 -10.45 -11.09 9.93
CA SER A 149 -10.87 -9.85 9.30
C SER A 149 -12.12 -10.04 8.45
N ILE A 150 -12.89 -8.97 8.26
CA ILE A 150 -14.06 -8.98 7.35
C ILE A 150 -13.59 -9.39 5.95
N ASP A 151 -12.46 -8.87 5.52
CA ASP A 151 -11.84 -9.17 4.24
C ASP A 151 -11.58 -10.66 4.03
N THR A 152 -10.96 -11.31 5.02
CA THR A 152 -10.73 -12.75 5.01
C THR A 152 -12.06 -13.51 4.95
N LEU A 153 -13.06 -13.07 5.71
CA LEU A 153 -14.35 -13.72 5.77
C LEU A 153 -15.11 -13.68 4.44
N VAL A 154 -15.01 -12.57 3.68
CA VAL A 154 -15.84 -12.35 2.48
C VAL A 154 -15.13 -12.62 1.15
N SER A 155 -13.79 -12.56 1.11
CA SER A 155 -13.04 -12.61 -0.15
C SER A 155 -12.13 -13.82 -0.32
N VAL A 156 -11.78 -14.53 0.76
CA VAL A 156 -10.91 -15.71 0.73
C VAL A 156 -11.74 -16.95 0.89
N ASN A 157 -11.58 -17.93 0.00
CA ASN A 157 -12.23 -19.24 0.20
C ASN A 157 -11.42 -20.05 1.24
N LEU A 158 -11.93 -20.11 2.47
CA LEU A 158 -11.31 -20.85 3.58
C LEU A 158 -11.59 -22.35 3.54
N THR A 159 -12.48 -22.78 2.66
CA THR A 159 -12.82 -24.21 2.54
C THR A 159 -11.75 -24.94 1.73
N GLY A 160 -11.24 -26.03 2.27
CA GLY A 160 -10.24 -26.86 1.57
C GLY A 160 -8.80 -26.35 1.67
N LEU A 161 -8.52 -25.35 2.52
CA LEU A 161 -7.15 -24.92 2.80
C LEU A 161 -6.35 -26.05 3.45
N THR A 162 -5.11 -26.20 3.01
CA THR A 162 -4.14 -27.01 3.74
C THR A 162 -3.81 -26.40 5.11
N PRO A 163 -3.32 -27.20 6.08
CA PRO A 163 -2.90 -26.65 7.37
C PRO A 163 -1.87 -25.52 7.26
N THR A 164 -0.99 -25.56 6.28
CA THR A 164 0.01 -24.52 6.01
C THR A 164 -0.66 -23.24 5.51
N GLU A 165 -1.57 -23.33 4.55
CA GLU A 165 -2.32 -22.18 4.04
C GLU A 165 -3.17 -21.54 5.14
N GLN A 166 -3.84 -22.35 5.96
CA GLN A 166 -4.61 -21.84 7.10
C GLN A 166 -3.71 -21.10 8.09
N TYR A 167 -2.50 -21.60 8.36
CA TYR A 167 -1.53 -20.93 9.21
C TYR A 167 -1.11 -19.58 8.61
N ILE A 168 -0.87 -19.51 7.30
CA ILE A 168 -0.52 -18.28 6.59
C ILE A 168 -1.67 -17.27 6.64
N VAL A 169 -2.93 -17.70 6.41
CA VAL A 169 -4.11 -16.85 6.54
C VAL A 169 -4.16 -16.19 7.91
N ASN A 170 -4.07 -17.00 8.97
CA ASN A 170 -4.13 -16.50 10.35
C ASN A 170 -2.97 -15.55 10.67
N PHE A 171 -1.78 -15.82 10.14
CA PHE A 171 -0.61 -14.99 10.32
C PHE A 171 -0.76 -13.63 9.62
N PHE A 172 -1.19 -13.62 8.37
CA PHE A 172 -1.40 -12.38 7.61
C PHE A 172 -2.55 -11.55 8.15
N ASP A 173 -3.63 -12.19 8.59
CA ASP A 173 -4.76 -11.52 9.21
C ASP A 173 -4.36 -10.83 10.51
N LYS A 174 -3.54 -11.50 11.34
CA LYS A 174 -2.97 -10.91 12.53
C LYS A 174 -2.03 -9.74 12.21
N LEU A 175 -1.13 -9.89 11.23
CA LEU A 175 -0.24 -8.81 10.82
C LEU A 175 -1.03 -7.59 10.35
N LYS A 176 -2.04 -7.78 9.50
CA LYS A 176 -2.91 -6.71 9.02
C LYS A 176 -3.62 -6.01 10.18
N THR A 177 -4.22 -6.76 11.08
CA THR A 177 -4.93 -6.22 12.25
C THR A 177 -3.99 -5.42 13.16
N ASP A 178 -2.82 -5.96 13.47
CA ASP A 178 -1.85 -5.31 14.33
C ASP A 178 -1.19 -4.08 13.65
N THR A 179 -1.02 -4.10 12.31
CA THR A 179 -0.58 -2.93 11.52
C THR A 179 -1.61 -1.80 11.60
N LEU A 180 -2.90 -2.10 11.37
CA LEU A 180 -3.98 -1.11 11.46
C LEU A 180 -4.14 -0.53 12.87
N ALA A 181 -3.79 -1.30 13.88
CA ALA A 181 -3.82 -0.89 15.29
C ALA A 181 -2.52 -0.21 15.77
N ASP A 182 -1.56 0.07 14.89
CA ASP A 182 -0.24 0.66 15.19
C ASP A 182 0.59 -0.11 16.23
N LYS A 183 0.48 -1.42 16.22
CA LYS A 183 1.23 -2.29 17.14
C LYS A 183 2.52 -2.84 16.56
N LEU A 184 2.76 -2.61 15.27
CA LEU A 184 3.89 -3.14 14.53
C LEU A 184 4.75 -2.01 13.95
N ASP A 185 6.05 -2.08 14.22
CA ASP A 185 7.03 -1.12 13.70
C ASP A 185 7.60 -1.64 12.37
N TRP A 186 6.90 -1.32 11.29
CA TRP A 186 7.40 -1.59 9.95
C TRP A 186 8.49 -0.59 9.57
N ASN A 187 9.52 -1.07 8.91
CA ASN A 187 10.56 -0.24 8.32
C ASN A 187 10.48 -0.35 6.80
N ARG A 188 10.68 0.78 6.13
CA ARG A 188 10.83 0.85 4.67
C ARG A 188 12.31 0.78 4.35
N GLU A 189 12.70 -0.29 3.66
CA GLU A 189 14.05 -0.42 3.16
C GLU A 189 14.19 0.34 1.84
N THR A 190 15.20 1.18 1.76
CA THR A 190 15.61 1.80 0.52
C THR A 190 16.72 0.98 -0.11
N ALA A 191 16.93 1.10 -1.43
CA ALA A 191 18.08 0.49 -2.10
C ALA A 191 19.40 0.85 -1.40
N PHE A 192 19.50 2.08 -0.88
CA PHE A 192 20.66 2.54 -0.11
C PHE A 192 20.84 1.81 1.22
N ASN A 193 19.77 1.48 1.94
CA ASN A 193 19.85 0.71 3.19
C ASN A 193 20.16 -0.76 2.93
N LEU A 194 19.62 -1.32 1.85
CA LEU A 194 19.92 -2.68 1.41
C LEU A 194 21.38 -2.82 0.99
N ASN A 195 21.98 -1.76 0.40
CA ASN A 195 23.40 -1.70 0.06
C ASN A 195 24.30 -1.57 1.29
N LYS A 196 23.79 -0.99 2.38
CA LYS A 196 24.56 -0.74 3.62
C LYS A 196 24.58 -1.91 4.60
N ILE A 197 24.00 -3.04 4.27
CA ILE A 197 24.21 -4.25 5.06
C ILE A 197 25.66 -4.68 4.83
N GLU A 198 26.57 -3.92 5.48
CA GLU A 198 27.98 -4.27 5.52
C GLU A 198 28.09 -5.69 6.04
N PRO A 199 28.78 -6.58 5.32
CA PRO A 199 29.09 -7.87 5.86
C PRO A 199 29.81 -7.65 7.20
N ASP A 200 29.32 -8.22 8.28
CA ASP A 200 30.10 -8.29 9.50
C ASP A 200 31.39 -9.01 9.13
N TYR A 201 32.47 -8.26 8.98
CA TYR A 201 33.78 -8.75 8.55
C TYR A 201 34.27 -9.91 9.39
N ASN A 202 33.75 -10.07 10.61
CA ASN A 202 34.09 -11.17 11.49
C ASN A 202 33.29 -12.46 11.21
N ASN A 203 32.15 -12.40 10.53
CA ASN A 203 31.28 -13.55 10.33
C ASN A 203 30.98 -13.89 8.87
N CYS A 204 31.42 -13.09 7.90
CA CYS A 204 31.19 -13.33 6.45
C CYS A 204 29.74 -13.69 6.08
N ILE A 205 28.78 -13.16 6.83
CA ILE A 205 27.35 -13.45 6.61
C ILE A 205 26.85 -12.44 5.58
N TRP A 206 26.80 -12.90 4.32
CA TRP A 206 26.09 -12.21 3.26
C TRP A 206 24.62 -12.05 3.63
N HIS A 207 24.01 -10.95 3.22
CA HIS A 207 22.57 -10.81 3.41
C HIS A 207 21.89 -12.00 2.69
N PRO A 208 21.04 -12.75 3.40
CA PRO A 208 20.57 -14.05 2.89
C PRO A 208 19.61 -13.96 1.71
N LEU A 209 19.11 -12.78 1.40
CA LEU A 209 18.15 -12.55 0.31
C LEU A 209 18.70 -11.68 -0.81
N PHE A 210 19.56 -10.70 -0.49
CA PHE A 210 19.93 -9.64 -1.44
C PHE A 210 21.39 -9.73 -1.83
N SER A 211 21.67 -9.42 -3.10
CA SER A 211 23.01 -9.25 -3.64
C SER A 211 23.10 -7.97 -4.48
N GLU A 212 24.31 -7.44 -4.64
CA GLU A 212 24.57 -6.34 -5.54
C GLU A 212 25.03 -6.85 -6.89
N GLU A 213 24.44 -6.31 -7.95
CA GLU A 213 24.87 -6.59 -9.32
C GLU A 213 25.01 -5.29 -10.10
N THR A 214 25.98 -5.30 -11.01
CA THR A 214 26.27 -4.17 -11.86
C THR A 214 25.69 -4.38 -13.24
N PHE A 215 24.89 -3.43 -13.69
CA PHE A 215 24.26 -3.41 -15.01
C PHE A 215 24.81 -2.27 -15.83
N TYR A 216 24.74 -2.42 -17.16
CA TYR A 216 25.04 -1.35 -18.11
C TYR A 216 23.72 -0.85 -18.69
N GLU A 217 23.34 0.39 -18.37
CA GLU A 217 22.14 1.02 -18.90
C GLU A 217 22.51 1.87 -20.11
N GLU A 218 21.75 1.69 -21.21
CA GLU A 218 21.86 2.57 -22.37
C GLU A 218 21.32 3.95 -21.97
N THR A 219 22.18 4.94 -22.01
CA THR A 219 21.82 6.34 -21.81
C THR A 219 21.93 7.06 -23.17
N GLU A 220 21.40 8.26 -23.27
CA GLU A 220 21.57 9.13 -24.45
C GLU A 220 23.05 9.48 -24.72
N CYS A 221 23.94 9.13 -23.81
CA CYS A 221 25.38 9.29 -23.95
C CYS A 221 25.99 8.16 -24.79
N GLU A 222 27.10 8.45 -25.49
CA GLU A 222 27.83 7.53 -26.38
C GLU A 222 28.35 6.25 -25.69
N TYR A 223 28.31 6.21 -24.35
CA TYR A 223 28.75 5.06 -23.55
C TYR A 223 27.66 4.67 -22.53
N PRO A 224 27.39 3.37 -22.38
CA PRO A 224 26.44 2.89 -21.37
C PRO A 224 26.93 3.23 -19.96
N GLU A 225 26.01 3.70 -19.12
CA GLU A 225 26.30 3.99 -17.72
C GLU A 225 26.30 2.71 -16.90
N GLN A 226 27.29 2.59 -16.02
CA GLN A 226 27.40 1.47 -15.09
C GLN A 226 26.59 1.75 -13.83
N VAL A 227 25.51 1.00 -13.62
CA VAL A 227 24.60 1.17 -12.48
C VAL A 227 24.62 -0.09 -11.62
N THR A 228 24.86 0.08 -10.31
CA THR A 228 24.77 -1.01 -9.34
C THR A 228 23.37 -1.06 -8.75
N ARG A 229 22.74 -2.22 -8.81
CA ARG A 229 21.39 -2.45 -8.30
C ARG A 229 21.35 -3.62 -7.36
N ILE A 230 20.40 -3.56 -6.42
CA ILE A 230 20.06 -4.67 -5.55
C ILE A 230 19.16 -5.63 -6.29
N VAL A 231 19.57 -6.89 -6.30
CA VAL A 231 18.82 -7.99 -6.89
C VAL A 231 18.68 -9.12 -5.88
N PHE A 232 17.74 -10.01 -6.15
CA PHE A 232 17.60 -11.26 -5.40
C PHE A 232 17.04 -12.37 -6.29
N SER A 233 17.07 -13.58 -5.79
CA SER A 233 16.49 -14.73 -6.49
C SER A 233 15.03 -14.90 -6.05
N SER A 234 14.10 -14.32 -6.81
CA SER A 234 12.67 -14.48 -6.56
C SER A 234 12.19 -15.86 -7.03
N LYS A 235 11.10 -16.32 -6.44
CA LYS A 235 10.46 -17.55 -6.93
C LYS A 235 9.65 -17.28 -8.20
N THR A 236 9.07 -16.08 -8.30
CA THR A 236 8.22 -15.70 -9.44
C THR A 236 9.03 -15.47 -10.71
N PHE A 237 10.12 -14.71 -10.62
CA PHE A 237 10.90 -14.29 -11.80
C PHE A 237 12.29 -14.91 -11.91
N GLY A 238 12.72 -15.66 -10.90
CA GLY A 238 14.04 -16.31 -10.87
C GLY A 238 15.17 -15.40 -10.39
N PRO A 239 16.42 -15.69 -10.74
CA PRO A 239 17.58 -14.89 -10.38
C PRO A 239 17.53 -13.53 -11.06
N HIS A 240 18.25 -12.56 -10.51
CA HIS A 240 18.35 -11.17 -11.00
C HIS A 240 17.02 -10.40 -11.00
N THR A 241 16.13 -10.72 -10.06
CA THR A 241 14.88 -9.98 -9.87
C THR A 241 15.17 -8.67 -9.14
N PHE A 242 14.53 -7.58 -9.58
CA PHE A 242 14.71 -6.25 -9.04
C PHE A 242 13.61 -5.94 -8.01
N ILE A 243 13.98 -5.14 -7.01
CA ILE A 243 13.01 -4.47 -6.14
C ILE A 243 12.64 -3.16 -6.84
N SER A 244 11.45 -3.10 -7.41
CA SER A 244 10.99 -1.98 -8.23
C SER A 244 10.22 -0.94 -7.45
N GLY A 245 9.55 -1.39 -6.41
CA GLY A 245 8.76 -0.56 -5.53
C GLY A 245 9.34 -0.51 -4.11
N ASP A 246 8.42 -0.62 -3.15
CA ASP A 246 8.80 -0.60 -1.75
C ASP A 246 9.18 -2.00 -1.25
N CYS A 247 10.19 -2.04 -0.42
CA CYS A 247 10.53 -3.20 0.40
C CYS A 247 10.27 -2.83 1.85
N PHE A 248 9.28 -3.48 2.47
CA PHE A 248 8.99 -3.30 3.88
C PHE A 248 9.55 -4.47 4.67
N ASN A 249 10.12 -4.20 5.84
CA ASN A 249 10.52 -5.25 6.77
C ASN A 249 9.91 -5.06 8.15
N LEU A 250 9.66 -6.19 8.80
CA LEU A 250 9.20 -6.26 10.18
C LEU A 250 10.07 -7.23 10.95
N ARG A 251 10.73 -6.74 11.98
CA ARG A 251 11.53 -7.59 12.89
C ARG A 251 10.64 -8.15 13.98
N LEU A 252 10.53 -9.47 14.02
CA LEU A 252 9.79 -10.19 15.05
C LEU A 252 10.65 -10.38 16.32
N LYS A 253 9.98 -10.60 17.47
CA LYS A 253 10.63 -10.71 18.79
C LYS A 253 11.70 -11.81 18.89
N ASN A 254 11.63 -12.84 18.05
CA ASN A 254 12.58 -13.95 17.98
C ASN A 254 13.80 -13.68 17.07
N GLY A 255 13.93 -12.45 16.55
CA GLY A 255 14.98 -12.07 15.60
C GLY A 255 14.70 -12.46 14.15
N THR A 256 13.58 -13.12 13.88
CA THR A 256 13.12 -13.39 12.52
C THR A 256 12.68 -12.07 11.85
N THR A 257 12.98 -11.91 10.58
CA THR A 257 12.54 -10.74 9.80
C THR A 257 11.60 -11.17 8.69
N LEU A 258 10.46 -10.51 8.62
CA LEU A 258 9.52 -10.63 7.51
C LEU A 258 9.81 -9.51 6.51
N TYR A 259 9.90 -9.84 5.23
CA TYR A 259 10.03 -8.91 4.12
C TYR A 259 8.79 -8.97 3.23
N LEU A 260 8.25 -7.82 2.88
CA LEU A 260 7.21 -7.63 1.86
C LEU A 260 7.82 -6.81 0.73
N MET A 261 7.90 -7.37 -0.44
CA MET A 261 8.64 -6.78 -1.55
C MET A 261 7.78 -6.64 -2.79
N ASP A 262 7.80 -5.45 -3.37
CA ASP A 262 7.31 -5.18 -4.72
C ASP A 262 8.46 -5.38 -5.69
N ILE A 263 8.31 -6.35 -6.58
CA ILE A 263 9.39 -6.88 -7.42
C ILE A 263 9.03 -6.84 -8.90
N GLU A 264 10.04 -6.65 -9.73
CA GLU A 264 9.93 -6.67 -11.18
C GLU A 264 10.98 -7.58 -11.85
N LYS A 265 10.58 -8.14 -12.99
CA LYS A 265 11.44 -8.99 -13.81
C LYS A 265 12.52 -8.20 -14.53
N SER A 266 12.32 -6.92 -14.81
CA SER A 266 13.19 -6.08 -15.62
C SER A 266 13.45 -4.74 -14.98
N VAL A 267 14.62 -4.17 -15.22
CA VAL A 267 14.98 -2.78 -14.82
C VAL A 267 14.04 -1.74 -15.43
N HIS A 268 13.57 -1.99 -16.65
CA HIS A 268 12.63 -1.10 -17.32
C HIS A 268 11.21 -1.54 -16.97
N ARG A 269 10.46 -0.66 -16.27
CA ARG A 269 9.03 -0.86 -16.02
C ARG A 269 8.33 -1.12 -17.35
N THR A 270 7.85 -2.33 -17.51
CA THR A 270 6.99 -2.68 -18.62
C THR A 270 5.55 -2.53 -18.14
N ASN A 271 4.66 -2.01 -19.00
CA ASN A 271 3.22 -1.96 -18.69
C ASN A 271 2.56 -3.35 -18.73
N ASP A 272 3.37 -4.42 -18.74
CA ASP A 272 2.87 -5.79 -18.66
C ASP A 272 2.54 -6.12 -17.20
N PRO A 273 1.28 -6.37 -16.84
CA PRO A 273 0.86 -6.73 -15.49
C PRO A 273 1.52 -8.03 -14.97
N ASN A 274 2.08 -8.84 -15.88
CA ASN A 274 2.81 -10.05 -15.50
C ASN A 274 4.31 -9.79 -15.21
N SER A 275 4.78 -8.56 -15.33
CA SER A 275 6.18 -8.20 -15.07
C SER A 275 6.45 -7.84 -13.62
N SER A 276 5.42 -7.63 -12.80
CA SER A 276 5.53 -7.28 -11.38
C SER A 276 4.81 -8.27 -10.47
N ALA A 277 5.27 -8.40 -9.25
CA ALA A 277 4.65 -9.25 -8.22
C ALA A 277 4.95 -8.73 -6.82
N ILE A 278 4.13 -9.13 -5.85
CA ILE A 278 4.41 -8.95 -4.43
C ILE A 278 4.84 -10.31 -3.86
N GLU A 279 5.97 -10.36 -3.19
CA GLU A 279 6.44 -11.55 -2.48
C GLU A 279 6.63 -11.26 -0.98
N ALA A 280 6.18 -12.20 -0.15
CA ALA A 280 6.41 -12.20 1.30
C ALA A 280 7.45 -13.26 1.65
N TRP A 281 8.56 -12.85 2.23
CA TRP A 281 9.68 -13.70 2.63
C TRP A 281 9.94 -13.61 4.13
N VAL A 282 10.31 -14.74 4.73
CA VAL A 282 10.78 -14.79 6.11
C VAL A 282 12.24 -15.19 6.14
N TYR A 283 13.04 -14.37 6.80
CA TYR A 283 14.41 -14.68 7.16
C TYR A 283 14.51 -15.11 8.61
N VAL A 284 15.00 -16.30 8.84
CA VAL A 284 15.29 -16.84 10.19
C VAL A 284 16.81 -16.87 10.38
N PRO A 285 17.36 -16.16 11.38
CA PRO A 285 18.80 -16.15 11.64
C PRO A 285 19.37 -17.57 11.69
N TYR A 286 20.48 -17.77 11.02
CA TYR A 286 21.21 -19.05 10.90
C TYR A 286 20.46 -20.20 10.20
N LYS A 287 19.21 -20.00 9.76
CA LYS A 287 18.42 -21.03 9.05
C LYS A 287 18.15 -20.66 7.60
N GLY A 288 18.32 -19.37 7.24
CA GLY A 288 18.12 -18.89 5.89
C GLY A 288 16.74 -18.28 5.66
N SER A 289 16.41 -18.10 4.40
CA SER A 289 15.21 -17.41 3.95
C SER A 289 14.22 -18.38 3.32
N GLN A 290 12.94 -18.13 3.53
CA GLN A 290 11.86 -18.89 2.94
C GLN A 290 10.77 -17.97 2.42
N LEU A 291 10.33 -18.22 1.16
CA LEU A 291 9.11 -17.61 0.65
C LEU A 291 7.91 -18.16 1.40
N LEU A 292 7.02 -17.25 1.83
CA LEU A 292 5.72 -17.61 2.38
C LEU A 292 4.66 -17.65 1.28
N VAL A 293 4.53 -16.56 0.52
CA VAL A 293 3.51 -16.38 -0.52
C VAL A 293 4.02 -15.42 -1.59
N ALA A 294 3.69 -15.69 -2.84
CA ALA A 294 3.80 -14.76 -3.96
C ALA A 294 2.41 -14.41 -4.49
N SER A 295 2.22 -13.17 -4.93
CA SER A 295 0.93 -12.70 -5.47
C SER A 295 0.50 -13.42 -6.74
N GLN A 296 1.45 -13.99 -7.49
CA GLN A 296 1.20 -14.75 -8.71
C GLN A 296 1.03 -16.26 -8.47
N ASP A 297 1.09 -16.71 -7.22
CA ASP A 297 0.82 -18.11 -6.90
C ASP A 297 -0.66 -18.42 -7.15
N ASN A 298 -0.93 -19.57 -7.75
CA ASN A 298 -2.30 -20.04 -7.92
C ASN A 298 -2.82 -20.70 -6.62
N THR A 299 -2.82 -19.95 -5.52
CA THR A 299 -3.29 -20.40 -4.21
C THR A 299 -4.35 -19.45 -3.64
N PRO A 300 -5.24 -19.94 -2.78
CA PRO A 300 -6.25 -19.09 -2.14
C PRO A 300 -5.65 -17.98 -1.26
N VAL A 301 -4.39 -18.11 -0.85
CA VAL A 301 -3.70 -17.16 0.04
C VAL A 301 -2.93 -16.06 -0.73
N ALA A 302 -2.71 -16.23 -2.03
CA ALA A 302 -1.98 -15.26 -2.85
C ALA A 302 -2.57 -13.83 -2.80
N PRO A 303 -3.88 -13.59 -2.85
CA PRO A 303 -4.44 -12.24 -2.74
C PRO A 303 -4.14 -11.55 -1.39
N LEU A 304 -3.87 -12.32 -0.34
CA LEU A 304 -3.64 -11.78 1.00
C LEU A 304 -2.29 -11.06 1.10
N VAL A 305 -1.26 -11.48 0.35
CA VAL A 305 0.03 -10.80 0.37
C VAL A 305 -0.07 -9.40 -0.22
N VAL A 306 -0.84 -9.22 -1.29
CA VAL A 306 -1.10 -7.90 -1.89
C VAL A 306 -1.83 -7.00 -0.89
N LYS A 307 -2.89 -7.50 -0.27
CA LYS A 307 -3.66 -6.74 0.74
C LYS A 307 -2.82 -6.35 1.95
N LEU A 308 -1.95 -7.24 2.42
CA LEU A 308 -1.03 -6.92 3.52
C LEU A 308 -0.03 -5.85 3.09
N TYR A 309 0.57 -5.99 1.90
CA TYR A 309 1.50 -5.01 1.34
C TYR A 309 0.85 -3.62 1.23
N ASP A 310 -0.34 -3.53 0.63
CA ASP A 310 -1.08 -2.27 0.50
C ASP A 310 -1.42 -1.66 1.87
N THR A 311 -1.80 -2.50 2.85
CA THR A 311 -2.08 -2.03 4.22
C THR A 311 -0.84 -1.45 4.88
N VAL A 312 0.33 -2.11 4.72
CA VAL A 312 1.60 -1.62 5.27
C VAL A 312 2.03 -0.34 4.56
N LYS A 313 1.94 -0.30 3.24
CA LYS A 313 2.27 0.87 2.43
C LYS A 313 1.44 2.08 2.82
N ASP A 314 0.13 1.93 2.85
CA ASP A 314 -0.81 2.98 3.25
C ASP A 314 -0.49 3.50 4.66
N ARG A 315 -0.16 2.59 5.58
CA ARG A 315 0.17 2.96 6.95
C ARG A 315 1.48 3.71 7.07
N MET A 316 2.48 3.37 6.26
CA MET A 316 3.78 4.03 6.22
C MET A 316 3.70 5.41 5.54
N GLU A 317 2.84 5.54 4.52
CA GLU A 317 2.62 6.81 3.80
C GLU A 317 1.73 7.78 4.58
N HIS A 318 0.79 7.26 5.39
CA HIS A 318 -0.17 8.03 6.18
C HIS A 318 -0.09 7.64 7.66
N PRO A 319 1.03 7.93 8.36
CA PRO A 319 1.16 7.63 9.77
C PRO A 319 0.13 8.43 10.57
N LYS A 320 -0.54 7.78 11.53
CA LYS A 320 -1.39 8.51 12.48
C LYS A 320 -0.52 9.42 13.32
N ILE A 321 -0.95 10.65 13.46
CA ILE A 321 -0.38 11.56 14.44
C ILE A 321 -0.70 10.99 15.83
N ASN A 322 0.30 10.73 16.65
CA ASN A 322 0.07 10.21 17.98
C ASN A 322 -0.57 11.30 18.88
N ASN A 323 -1.24 10.86 19.95
CA ASN A 323 -1.97 11.77 20.83
C ASN A 323 -1.08 12.85 21.47
N ASP A 324 0.20 12.55 21.72
CA ASP A 324 1.14 13.51 22.31
C ASP A 324 1.49 14.62 21.33
N VAL A 325 1.66 14.27 20.05
CA VAL A 325 1.90 15.25 18.97
C VAL A 325 0.64 16.05 18.69
N MET A 326 -0.55 15.41 18.68
CA MET A 326 -1.82 16.12 18.57
C MET A 326 -2.00 17.12 19.72
N TYR A 327 -1.72 16.71 20.95
CA TYR A 327 -1.79 17.57 22.11
C TYR A 327 -0.81 18.76 22.02
N ALA A 328 0.42 18.51 21.54
CA ALA A 328 1.41 19.57 21.35
C ALA A 328 0.96 20.58 20.26
N ILE A 329 0.39 20.10 19.15
CA ILE A 329 -0.16 20.94 18.08
C ILE A 329 -1.37 21.74 18.60
N ASP A 330 -2.29 21.10 19.32
CA ASP A 330 -3.47 21.76 19.90
C ASP A 330 -3.07 22.81 20.95
N SER A 331 -2.02 22.54 21.71
CA SER A 331 -1.47 23.50 22.66
C SER A 331 -0.92 24.74 21.95
N PHE A 332 -0.09 24.52 20.94
CA PHE A 332 0.46 25.60 20.10
C PHE A 332 -0.67 26.44 19.45
N MET A 333 -1.67 25.80 18.86
CA MET A 333 -2.79 26.52 18.23
C MET A 333 -3.66 27.27 19.20
N LYS A 334 -3.63 26.91 20.49
CA LYS A 334 -4.37 27.66 21.55
C LYS A 334 -3.56 28.82 22.10
N ASP A 335 -2.24 28.69 22.18
CA ASP A 335 -1.35 29.73 22.67
C ASP A 335 -1.27 30.93 21.69
N ASP A 336 -1.31 30.69 20.38
CA ASP A 336 -1.36 31.77 19.37
C ASP A 336 -2.65 32.61 19.36
N LEU A 337 -3.70 32.18 20.08
CA LEU A 337 -4.95 32.91 20.21
C LEU A 337 -5.06 33.74 21.53
N ALA A 338 -4.06 33.64 22.41
CA ALA A 338 -4.08 34.26 23.73
C ALA A 338 -3.28 35.56 23.88
N ASP A 339 -2.47 35.94 22.90
CA ASP A 339 -1.49 37.03 23.05
C ASP A 339 -1.87 38.35 22.37
N ASP A 340 -3.12 38.56 21.94
CA ASP A 340 -3.51 39.83 21.31
C ASP A 340 -4.35 40.78 22.22
N ASP A 341 -4.41 40.51 23.51
CA ASP A 341 -5.25 41.33 24.43
C ASP A 341 -4.50 41.89 25.66
N ASN A 342 -3.21 42.22 25.56
CA ASN A 342 -2.51 43.01 26.57
C ASN A 342 -1.74 44.18 25.93
N THR A 343 -2.50 45.14 25.36
CA THR A 343 -2.04 46.52 25.32
C THR A 343 -2.52 47.21 26.59
N ASP A 344 -1.82 47.00 27.67
CA ASP A 344 -1.93 47.93 28.83
C ASP A 344 -0.93 49.08 28.64
N ASP A 345 -1.50 50.18 28.23
CA ASP A 345 -0.99 51.52 28.47
C ASP A 345 -0.71 51.70 29.96
N ASP A 346 0.52 51.67 30.40
CA ASP A 346 1.00 52.38 31.57
C ASP A 346 2.50 52.64 31.48
N LEU A 347 2.83 53.74 30.83
CA LEU A 347 4.13 54.40 31.02
C LEU A 347 4.02 55.30 32.28
N PRO A 348 4.78 55.04 33.33
CA PRO A 348 5.03 56.04 34.36
C PRO A 348 6.19 56.95 33.92
N PHE A 349 5.96 58.23 34.03
CA PHE A 349 6.92 59.28 33.92
C PHE A 349 8.09 59.16 34.89
#